data_644f9805726b6a4d3fb57973c898fb6b
#
_entry.id   644f9805726b6a4d3fb57973c898fb6b
#
_cell.length_a   1.000
_cell.length_b   1.000
_cell.length_c   1.000
_cell.angle_alpha   90.00
_cell.angle_beta   90.00
_cell.angle_gamma   90.00
#
_symmetry.space_group_name_H-M   'P 1'
#
loop_
_entity.id
_entity.type
_entity.pdbx_description
1 polymer ?
#
loop_
_entity_poly.entity_id
_entity_poly.type
_entity_poly.pdbx_seq_one_letter_code
_entity_poly.pdbx_strand_id
1 'polypeptide(L)'
;MLQIRNLRKSFGDLQVLKSIDLDVNKGDVVALLGPSGSGKTTMLRCLNFLEKSDGGTMLFDDKRVDLARVTHAEANALRRRTGFVFQNYNLFANKTALQNVTEGLIIARNMPRRQAEEIAHAALVKVGMDDRADYYPSQLSGGQQQRVAIARAMAADPEIIYFDEPTSALDPELTGEVLAVMRSLAGEGRTMLVVTHEMDFARHAANRVVFMEQGVIVEQNTAEAFFNDPQQPRTREFLQTYKQRSLL
;
A
#
# COMPACT_ATOMS: atom_id res chain seq x y z
N MET A 1 -10.27 -11.58 6.46
CA MET A 1 -10.38 -10.12 6.39
C MET A 1 -10.65 -9.62 4.97
N LEU A 2 -9.76 -9.81 3.99
CA LEU A 2 -9.96 -9.42 2.59
C LEU A 2 -9.80 -10.64 1.67
N GLN A 3 -10.81 -10.93 0.85
CA GLN A 3 -10.77 -11.98 -0.16
C GLN A 3 -11.14 -11.39 -1.51
N ILE A 4 -10.31 -11.61 -2.49
CA ILE A 4 -10.48 -11.17 -3.87
C ILE A 4 -10.62 -12.41 -4.74
N ARG A 5 -11.61 -12.42 -5.63
CA ARG A 5 -11.83 -13.50 -6.59
C ARG A 5 -12.06 -12.93 -7.98
N ASN A 6 -11.31 -13.45 -8.93
CA ASN A 6 -11.44 -13.17 -10.36
C ASN A 6 -11.41 -11.68 -10.69
N LEU A 7 -10.55 -10.89 -10.02
CA LEU A 7 -10.37 -9.47 -10.32
C LEU A 7 -9.79 -9.32 -11.73
N ARG A 8 -10.46 -8.54 -12.56
CA ARG A 8 -10.08 -8.26 -13.95
C ARG A 8 -10.09 -6.77 -14.24
N LYS A 9 -9.11 -6.33 -15.07
CA LYS A 9 -9.01 -4.95 -15.53
C LYS A 9 -8.34 -4.88 -16.89
N SER A 10 -8.97 -4.13 -17.80
CA SER A 10 -8.41 -3.79 -19.11
C SER A 10 -8.40 -2.27 -19.33
N PHE A 11 -7.50 -1.79 -20.15
CA PHE A 11 -7.47 -0.43 -20.68
C PHE A 11 -7.47 -0.53 -22.22
N GLY A 12 -8.63 -0.24 -22.82
CA GLY A 12 -8.87 -0.55 -24.22
C GLY A 12 -8.69 -2.07 -24.47
N ASP A 13 -7.87 -2.43 -25.43
CA ASP A 13 -7.61 -3.84 -25.78
C ASP A 13 -6.55 -4.51 -24.88
N LEU A 14 -5.86 -3.74 -24.03
CA LEU A 14 -4.82 -4.26 -23.15
C LEU A 14 -5.42 -4.78 -21.84
N GLN A 15 -5.44 -6.11 -21.67
CA GLN A 15 -5.82 -6.75 -20.42
C GLN A 15 -4.67 -6.71 -19.40
N VAL A 16 -4.77 -5.81 -18.41
CA VAL A 16 -3.73 -5.59 -17.39
C VAL A 16 -3.86 -6.55 -16.22
N LEU A 17 -5.10 -6.84 -15.78
CA LEU A 17 -5.38 -7.89 -14.77
C LEU A 17 -6.28 -8.94 -15.42
N LYS A 18 -5.83 -10.20 -15.44
CA LYS A 18 -6.50 -11.27 -16.20
C LYS A 18 -7.48 -12.08 -15.35
N SER A 19 -7.09 -12.45 -14.15
CA SER A 19 -7.90 -13.11 -13.13
C SER A 19 -7.06 -13.21 -11.87
N ILE A 20 -7.26 -12.27 -10.95
CA ILE A 20 -6.48 -12.23 -9.72
C ILE A 20 -7.34 -12.74 -8.57
N ASP A 21 -6.81 -13.77 -7.89
CA ASP A 21 -7.34 -14.30 -6.64
C ASP A 21 -6.33 -14.05 -5.53
N LEU A 22 -6.74 -13.36 -4.46
CA LEU A 22 -5.88 -13.04 -3.33
C LEU A 22 -6.67 -13.08 -2.03
N ASP A 23 -6.08 -13.66 -1.00
CA ASP A 23 -6.56 -13.61 0.38
C ASP A 23 -5.55 -12.86 1.25
N VAL A 24 -6.05 -11.94 2.09
CA VAL A 24 -5.25 -11.23 3.10
C VAL A 24 -5.95 -11.38 4.44
N ASN A 25 -5.25 -11.94 5.43
CA ASN A 25 -5.75 -12.07 6.78
C ASN A 25 -5.44 -10.82 7.62
N LYS A 26 -6.10 -10.68 8.75
CA LYS A 26 -5.78 -9.60 9.69
C LYS A 26 -4.39 -9.80 10.25
N GLY A 27 -3.58 -8.74 10.23
CA GLY A 27 -2.18 -8.76 10.64
C GLY A 27 -1.20 -9.25 9.56
N ASP A 28 -1.68 -9.67 8.38
CA ASP A 28 -0.79 -10.00 7.27
C ASP A 28 -0.07 -8.76 6.74
N VAL A 29 1.22 -8.90 6.50
CA VAL A 29 2.03 -8.00 5.69
C VAL A 29 2.37 -8.72 4.39
N VAL A 30 1.62 -8.39 3.33
CA VAL A 30 1.76 -9.03 2.02
C VAL A 30 2.59 -8.15 1.10
N ALA A 31 3.76 -8.60 0.67
CA ALA A 31 4.56 -7.93 -0.33
C ALA A 31 4.18 -8.38 -1.74
N LEU A 32 3.85 -7.43 -2.61
CA LEU A 32 3.58 -7.64 -4.03
C LEU A 32 4.84 -7.32 -4.84
N LEU A 33 5.46 -8.35 -5.40
CA LEU A 33 6.67 -8.28 -6.21
C LEU A 33 6.36 -8.56 -7.68
N GLY A 34 7.25 -8.11 -8.55
CA GLY A 34 7.17 -8.40 -10.00
C GLY A 34 7.70 -7.27 -10.86
N PRO A 35 7.96 -7.51 -12.15
CA PRO A 35 8.49 -6.51 -13.06
C PRO A 35 7.54 -5.32 -13.23
N SER A 36 8.07 -4.19 -13.73
CA SER A 36 7.25 -3.03 -14.08
C SER A 36 6.23 -3.43 -15.15
N GLY A 37 5.02 -2.88 -15.05
CA GLY A 37 3.92 -3.22 -15.98
C GLY A 37 3.21 -4.54 -15.68
N SER A 38 3.53 -5.28 -14.62
CA SER A 38 2.86 -6.54 -14.27
C SER A 38 1.44 -6.38 -13.71
N GLY A 39 0.98 -5.14 -13.44
CA GLY A 39 -0.37 -4.85 -12.96
C GLY A 39 -0.50 -4.58 -11.45
N LYS A 40 0.60 -4.56 -10.67
CA LYS A 40 0.59 -4.40 -9.20
C LYS A 40 -0.13 -3.13 -8.73
N THR A 41 0.30 -1.96 -9.22
CA THR A 41 -0.33 -0.66 -8.94
C THR A 41 -1.80 -0.64 -9.37
N THR A 42 -2.11 -1.19 -10.55
CA THR A 42 -3.50 -1.28 -11.04
C THR A 42 -4.35 -2.13 -10.11
N MET A 43 -3.80 -3.24 -9.62
CA MET A 43 -4.48 -4.09 -8.63
C MET A 43 -4.79 -3.31 -7.34
N LEU A 44 -3.79 -2.64 -6.72
CA LEU A 44 -4.02 -1.84 -5.52
C LEU A 44 -5.08 -0.77 -5.73
N ARG A 45 -5.03 -0.07 -6.87
CA ARG A 45 -6.00 0.98 -7.22
C ARG A 45 -7.41 0.42 -7.39
N CYS A 46 -7.55 -0.76 -8.00
CA CYS A 46 -8.84 -1.44 -8.09
C CYS A 46 -9.38 -1.84 -6.71
N LEU A 47 -8.54 -2.36 -5.82
CA LEU A 47 -8.93 -2.76 -4.46
C LEU A 47 -9.38 -1.58 -3.59
N ASN A 48 -8.83 -0.40 -3.83
CA ASN A 48 -9.22 0.84 -3.15
C ASN A 48 -10.20 1.71 -3.96
N PHE A 49 -10.80 1.18 -5.04
CA PHE A 49 -11.77 1.87 -5.90
C PHE A 49 -11.25 3.19 -6.48
N LEU A 50 -9.93 3.36 -6.61
CA LEU A 50 -9.30 4.46 -7.32
C LEU A 50 -9.30 4.23 -8.83
N GLU A 51 -9.42 2.96 -9.23
CA GLU A 51 -9.60 2.51 -10.60
C GLU A 51 -10.81 1.57 -10.66
N LYS A 52 -11.65 1.72 -11.67
CA LYS A 52 -12.82 0.87 -11.87
C LYS A 52 -12.38 -0.49 -12.41
N SER A 53 -12.77 -1.57 -11.74
CA SER A 53 -12.55 -2.94 -12.19
C SER A 53 -13.58 -3.34 -13.26
N ASP A 54 -13.19 -4.25 -14.16
CA ASP A 54 -14.09 -4.80 -15.19
C ASP A 54 -14.81 -6.06 -14.72
N GLY A 55 -14.35 -6.68 -13.62
CA GLY A 55 -14.95 -7.87 -13.04
C GLY A 55 -14.29 -8.32 -11.77
N GLY A 56 -14.90 -9.27 -11.12
CA GLY A 56 -14.44 -9.88 -9.88
C GLY A 56 -15.30 -9.53 -8.69
N THR A 57 -15.03 -10.22 -7.58
CA THR A 57 -15.73 -9.98 -6.30
C THR A 57 -14.71 -9.73 -5.21
N MET A 58 -15.07 -8.88 -4.27
CA MET A 58 -14.33 -8.63 -3.04
C MET A 58 -15.21 -8.92 -1.85
N LEU A 59 -14.71 -9.70 -0.91
CA LEU A 59 -15.26 -9.84 0.43
C LEU A 59 -14.30 -9.13 1.39
N PHE A 60 -14.81 -8.09 2.07
CA PHE A 60 -14.06 -7.37 3.09
C PHE A 60 -14.79 -7.56 4.42
N ASP A 61 -14.23 -8.43 5.25
CA ASP A 61 -14.89 -9.05 6.42
C ASP A 61 -16.21 -9.71 6.03
N ASP A 62 -17.32 -9.10 6.40
CA ASP A 62 -18.69 -9.53 6.14
C ASP A 62 -19.33 -8.89 4.91
N LYS A 63 -18.67 -7.87 4.34
CA LYS A 63 -19.21 -7.11 3.20
C LYS A 63 -18.71 -7.65 1.87
N ARG A 64 -19.60 -8.29 1.11
CA ARG A 64 -19.32 -8.73 -0.26
C ARG A 64 -19.77 -7.67 -1.27
N VAL A 65 -18.90 -7.38 -2.25
CA VAL A 65 -19.19 -6.45 -3.34
C VAL A 65 -18.77 -7.04 -4.69
N ASP A 66 -19.55 -6.72 -5.72
CA ASP A 66 -19.17 -6.93 -7.12
C ASP A 66 -18.32 -5.74 -7.55
N LEU A 67 -17.04 -5.99 -7.87
CA LEU A 67 -16.07 -4.93 -8.17
C LEU A 67 -16.38 -4.16 -9.47
N ALA A 68 -17.13 -4.75 -10.40
CA ALA A 68 -17.55 -4.06 -11.63
C ALA A 68 -18.75 -3.15 -11.42
N ARG A 69 -19.56 -3.43 -10.38
CA ARG A 69 -20.87 -2.78 -10.14
C ARG A 69 -20.94 -2.00 -8.84
N VAL A 70 -19.83 -1.86 -8.12
CA VAL A 70 -19.80 -1.14 -6.84
C VAL A 70 -20.28 0.29 -7.01
N THR A 71 -21.18 0.71 -6.15
CA THR A 71 -21.71 2.07 -6.12
C THR A 71 -20.74 3.03 -5.45
N HIS A 72 -20.88 4.33 -5.71
CA HIS A 72 -20.09 5.38 -5.06
C HIS A 72 -20.19 5.32 -3.51
N ALA A 73 -21.40 5.05 -3.00
CA ALA A 73 -21.65 4.96 -1.57
C ALA A 73 -20.91 3.76 -0.93
N GLU A 74 -20.96 2.59 -1.58
CA GLU A 74 -20.23 1.39 -1.14
C GLU A 74 -18.71 1.59 -1.21
N ALA A 75 -18.20 2.13 -2.31
CA ALA A 75 -16.79 2.43 -2.46
C ALA A 75 -16.29 3.40 -1.36
N ASN A 76 -17.07 4.47 -1.07
CA ASN A 76 -16.71 5.40 -0.01
C ASN A 76 -16.77 4.77 1.38
N ALA A 77 -17.74 3.90 1.65
CA ALA A 77 -17.83 3.17 2.91
C ALA A 77 -16.60 2.25 3.12
N LEU A 78 -16.15 1.57 2.06
CA LEU A 78 -14.97 0.70 2.10
C LEU A 78 -13.68 1.51 2.20
N ARG A 79 -13.53 2.61 1.45
CA ARG A 79 -12.35 3.50 1.56
C ARG A 79 -12.15 4.08 2.97
N ARG A 80 -13.22 4.31 3.73
CA ARG A 80 -13.10 4.76 5.13
C ARG A 80 -12.46 3.73 6.04
N ARG A 81 -12.46 2.44 5.66
CA ARG A 81 -11.84 1.33 6.38
C ARG A 81 -10.41 1.04 5.93
N THR A 82 -9.92 1.74 4.88
CA THR A 82 -8.62 1.51 4.27
C THR A 82 -7.76 2.77 4.32
N GLY A 83 -6.43 2.58 4.39
CA GLY A 83 -5.44 3.63 4.15
C GLY A 83 -4.76 3.40 2.80
N PHE A 84 -4.34 4.47 2.12
CA PHE A 84 -3.58 4.38 0.88
C PHE A 84 -2.40 5.35 0.90
N VAL A 85 -1.21 4.80 0.66
CA VAL A 85 0.06 5.53 0.54
C VAL A 85 0.52 5.45 -0.90
N PHE A 86 0.62 6.60 -1.55
CA PHE A 86 0.98 6.73 -2.96
C PHE A 86 2.49 6.84 -3.16
N GLN A 87 2.96 6.51 -4.34
CA GLN A 87 4.34 6.67 -4.78
C GLN A 87 4.81 8.13 -4.72
N ASN A 88 3.98 9.09 -5.13
CA ASN A 88 4.28 10.52 -5.22
C ASN A 88 3.72 11.33 -4.04
N TYR A 89 3.67 10.76 -2.84
CA TYR A 89 3.22 11.38 -1.58
C TYR A 89 1.77 11.91 -1.62
N ASN A 90 1.36 12.60 -2.66
CA ASN A 90 0.05 13.23 -2.88
C ASN A 90 -0.42 14.08 -1.68
N LEU A 91 0.50 14.86 -1.12
CA LEU A 91 0.17 15.86 -0.09
C LEU A 91 -0.48 17.09 -0.71
N PHE A 92 -1.38 17.71 0.04
CA PHE A 92 -1.94 19.02 -0.32
C PHE A 92 -0.84 20.09 -0.15
N ALA A 93 -0.39 20.67 -1.25
CA ALA A 93 0.72 21.63 -1.27
C ALA A 93 0.46 22.91 -0.46
N ASN A 94 -0.81 23.30 -0.30
CA ASN A 94 -1.27 24.47 0.43
C ASN A 94 -1.64 24.18 1.90
N LYS A 95 -1.27 23.01 2.43
CA LYS A 95 -1.55 22.59 3.81
C LYS A 95 -0.26 22.16 4.50
N THR A 96 -0.14 22.42 5.79
CA THR A 96 0.98 21.94 6.60
C THR A 96 0.94 20.40 6.76
N ALA A 97 1.99 19.80 7.31
CA ALA A 97 2.03 18.37 7.62
C ALA A 97 0.85 17.98 8.53
N LEU A 98 0.61 18.70 9.61
CA LEU A 98 -0.53 18.50 10.51
C LEU A 98 -1.86 18.58 9.76
N GLN A 99 -2.04 19.62 8.94
CA GLN A 99 -3.27 19.82 8.17
C GLN A 99 -3.47 18.71 7.11
N ASN A 100 -2.41 18.20 6.52
CA ASN A 100 -2.50 17.06 5.60
C ASN A 100 -3.02 15.80 6.30
N VAL A 101 -2.65 15.59 7.54
CA VAL A 101 -3.12 14.43 8.32
C VAL A 101 -4.54 14.64 8.84
N THR A 102 -4.88 15.84 9.32
CA THR A 102 -6.21 16.14 9.89
C THR A 102 -7.32 16.19 8.85
N GLU A 103 -7.02 16.54 7.60
CA GLU A 103 -8.02 16.77 6.54
C GLU A 103 -8.99 15.60 6.36
N GLY A 104 -8.44 14.38 6.24
CA GLY A 104 -9.26 13.18 6.08
C GLY A 104 -10.14 12.89 7.30
N LEU A 105 -9.68 13.21 8.50
CA LEU A 105 -10.43 13.02 9.74
C LEU A 105 -11.58 14.01 9.83
N ILE A 106 -11.33 15.27 9.51
CA ILE A 106 -12.34 16.34 9.60
C ILE A 106 -13.37 16.18 8.48
N ILE A 107 -12.93 16.09 7.22
CA ILE A 107 -13.83 16.15 6.06
C ILE A 107 -14.52 14.81 5.79
N ALA A 108 -13.78 13.70 5.79
CA ALA A 108 -14.35 12.40 5.44
C ALA A 108 -15.03 11.69 6.62
N ARG A 109 -14.64 12.00 7.87
CA ARG A 109 -15.18 11.35 9.08
C ARG A 109 -16.01 12.30 9.97
N ASN A 110 -16.15 13.59 9.60
CA ASN A 110 -16.83 14.62 10.37
C ASN A 110 -16.33 14.72 11.84
N MET A 111 -15.01 14.47 12.03
CA MET A 111 -14.40 14.49 13.37
C MET A 111 -14.24 15.95 13.85
N PRO A 112 -14.51 16.24 15.14
CA PRO A 112 -14.23 17.56 15.70
C PRO A 112 -12.73 17.91 15.54
N ARG A 113 -12.45 19.17 15.15
CA ARG A 113 -11.09 19.63 14.82
C ARG A 113 -10.07 19.32 15.91
N ARG A 114 -10.38 19.59 17.17
CA ARG A 114 -9.49 19.33 18.30
C ARG A 114 -9.11 17.85 18.39
N GLN A 115 -10.09 16.96 18.27
CA GLN A 115 -9.84 15.51 18.28
C GLN A 115 -8.99 15.07 17.08
N ALA A 116 -9.27 15.63 15.90
CA ALA A 116 -8.48 15.34 14.70
C ALA A 116 -7.02 15.79 14.84
N GLU A 117 -6.77 16.95 15.45
CA GLU A 117 -5.43 17.47 15.72
C GLU A 117 -4.68 16.59 16.73
N GLU A 118 -5.31 16.14 17.80
CA GLU A 118 -4.72 15.21 18.79
C GLU A 118 -4.29 13.88 18.13
N ILE A 119 -5.15 13.29 17.29
CA ILE A 119 -4.83 12.06 16.54
C ILE A 119 -3.71 12.31 15.52
N ALA A 120 -3.76 13.44 14.81
CA ALA A 120 -2.76 13.77 13.81
C ALA A 120 -1.37 13.99 14.41
N HIS A 121 -1.27 14.67 15.55
CA HIS A 121 -0.02 14.81 16.30
C HIS A 121 0.52 13.44 16.71
N ALA A 122 -0.31 12.56 17.29
CA ALA A 122 0.11 11.20 17.63
C ALA A 122 0.60 10.40 16.41
N ALA A 123 -0.03 10.59 15.26
CA ALA A 123 0.40 9.96 14.02
C ALA A 123 1.74 10.53 13.50
N LEU A 124 1.94 11.85 13.58
CA LEU A 124 3.22 12.49 13.21
C LEU A 124 4.37 12.07 14.14
N VAL A 125 4.13 11.96 15.45
CA VAL A 125 5.12 11.42 16.41
C VAL A 125 5.56 10.01 15.99
N LYS A 126 4.62 9.13 15.65
CA LYS A 126 4.93 7.75 15.24
C LYS A 126 5.84 7.66 14.00
N VAL A 127 5.76 8.64 13.10
CA VAL A 127 6.60 8.67 11.89
C VAL A 127 7.81 9.61 12.03
N GLY A 128 8.06 10.16 13.23
CA GLY A 128 9.18 11.07 13.51
C GLY A 128 9.06 12.40 12.77
N MET A 129 7.85 12.99 12.73
CA MET A 129 7.56 14.24 12.01
C MET A 129 6.84 15.28 12.89
N ASP A 130 6.83 15.11 14.22
CA ASP A 130 6.14 16.03 15.14
C ASP A 130 6.76 17.43 15.15
N ASP A 131 8.09 17.52 15.09
CA ASP A 131 8.84 18.78 15.01
C ASP A 131 8.66 19.53 13.66
N ARG A 132 7.99 18.90 12.70
CA ARG A 132 7.69 19.42 11.36
C ARG A 132 6.18 19.58 11.11
N ALA A 133 5.36 19.52 12.14
CA ALA A 133 3.90 19.58 12.03
C ALA A 133 3.40 20.82 11.26
N ASP A 134 4.05 21.97 11.43
CA ASP A 134 3.69 23.25 10.79
C ASP A 134 4.37 23.49 9.44
N TYR A 135 5.19 22.56 8.95
CA TYR A 135 5.89 22.69 7.68
C TYR A 135 4.97 22.34 6.49
N TYR A 136 5.08 23.11 5.43
CA TYR A 136 4.44 22.82 4.14
C TYR A 136 5.25 21.77 3.37
N PRO A 137 4.64 21.01 2.44
CA PRO A 137 5.34 20.00 1.64
C PRO A 137 6.59 20.52 0.93
N SER A 138 6.59 21.78 0.46
CA SER A 138 7.75 22.42 -0.19
C SER A 138 8.95 22.61 0.72
N GLN A 139 8.77 22.51 2.04
CA GLN A 139 9.81 22.66 3.06
C GLN A 139 10.31 21.30 3.58
N LEU A 140 9.76 20.20 3.06
CA LEU A 140 10.05 18.83 3.49
C LEU A 140 10.81 18.06 2.41
N SER A 141 11.78 17.24 2.82
CA SER A 141 12.42 16.29 1.90
C SER A 141 11.41 15.25 1.39
N GLY A 142 11.75 14.52 0.31
CA GLY A 142 10.90 13.45 -0.22
C GLY A 142 10.56 12.39 0.84
N GLY A 143 11.54 11.94 1.62
CA GLY A 143 11.31 10.98 2.71
C GLY A 143 10.43 11.53 3.83
N GLN A 144 10.58 12.82 4.17
CA GLN A 144 9.71 13.50 5.12
C GLN A 144 8.27 13.60 4.61
N GLN A 145 8.08 13.98 3.34
CA GLN A 145 6.76 14.02 2.70
C GLN A 145 6.10 12.63 2.70
N GLN A 146 6.87 11.57 2.42
CA GLN A 146 6.35 10.21 2.44
C GLN A 146 5.97 9.77 3.86
N ARG A 147 6.76 10.12 4.87
CA ARG A 147 6.39 9.84 6.27
C ARG A 147 5.12 10.57 6.69
N VAL A 148 4.91 11.81 6.26
CA VAL A 148 3.62 12.53 6.46
C VAL A 148 2.47 11.83 5.72
N ALA A 149 2.69 11.33 4.49
CA ALA A 149 1.68 10.56 3.76
C ALA A 149 1.32 9.24 4.46
N ILE A 150 2.29 8.57 5.09
CA ILE A 150 2.05 7.39 5.93
C ILE A 150 1.26 7.78 7.19
N ALA A 151 1.63 8.88 7.89
CA ALA A 151 0.89 9.37 9.04
C ALA A 151 -0.57 9.67 8.68
N ARG A 152 -0.83 10.32 7.52
CA ARG A 152 -2.17 10.58 7.01
C ARG A 152 -2.97 9.29 6.77
N ALA A 153 -2.35 8.26 6.20
CA ALA A 153 -3.00 6.99 5.94
C ALA A 153 -3.35 6.25 7.23
N MET A 154 -2.45 6.25 8.22
CA MET A 154 -2.65 5.53 9.48
C MET A 154 -3.51 6.25 10.52
N ALA A 155 -3.58 7.60 10.49
CA ALA A 155 -4.35 8.41 11.44
C ALA A 155 -5.84 8.05 11.47
N ALA A 156 -6.37 7.57 10.36
CA ALA A 156 -7.74 7.10 10.24
C ALA A 156 -7.99 5.73 10.90
N ASP A 157 -6.98 5.11 11.51
CA ASP A 157 -7.01 3.74 12.07
C ASP A 157 -7.63 2.72 11.10
N PRO A 158 -7.04 2.57 9.90
CA PRO A 158 -7.58 1.67 8.87
C PRO A 158 -7.35 0.21 9.23
N GLU A 159 -8.23 -0.66 8.74
CA GLU A 159 -8.12 -2.11 8.90
C GLU A 159 -7.04 -2.72 7.99
N ILE A 160 -6.77 -2.06 6.85
CA ILE A 160 -5.67 -2.39 5.93
C ILE A 160 -5.04 -1.11 5.36
N ILE A 161 -3.72 -1.10 5.20
CA ILE A 161 -3.00 -0.02 4.52
C ILE A 161 -2.41 -0.57 3.21
N TYR A 162 -2.76 0.08 2.11
CA TYR A 162 -2.17 -0.16 0.79
C TYR A 162 -0.98 0.77 0.58
N PHE A 163 0.15 0.21 0.17
CA PHE A 163 1.36 0.95 -0.19
C PHE A 163 1.70 0.72 -1.66
N ASP A 164 1.66 1.77 -2.46
CA ASP A 164 1.97 1.73 -3.90
C ASP A 164 3.37 2.30 -4.14
N GLU A 165 4.38 1.44 -4.12
CA GLU A 165 5.80 1.77 -4.32
C GLU A 165 6.29 2.96 -3.47
N PRO A 166 6.17 2.91 -2.13
CA PRO A 166 6.34 4.07 -1.25
C PRO A 166 7.76 4.64 -1.22
N THR A 167 8.76 3.93 -1.77
CA THR A 167 10.17 4.34 -1.76
C THR A 167 10.74 4.66 -3.14
N SER A 168 10.01 4.37 -4.22
CA SER A 168 10.54 4.43 -5.60
C SER A 168 10.89 5.86 -6.08
N ALA A 169 10.36 6.89 -5.43
CA ALA A 169 10.66 8.30 -5.72
C ALA A 169 11.70 8.91 -4.76
N LEU A 170 12.39 8.07 -3.96
CA LEU A 170 13.32 8.50 -2.92
C LEU A 170 14.75 8.10 -3.24
N ASP A 171 15.69 8.90 -2.74
CA ASP A 171 17.10 8.53 -2.69
C ASP A 171 17.33 7.38 -1.70
N PRO A 172 18.39 6.57 -1.86
CA PRO A 172 18.67 5.42 -1.01
C PRO A 172 18.75 5.73 0.49
N GLU A 173 19.30 6.91 0.85
CA GLU A 173 19.39 7.34 2.25
C GLU A 173 18.00 7.55 2.87
N LEU A 174 17.09 8.22 2.14
CA LEU A 174 15.73 8.51 2.59
C LEU A 174 14.83 7.26 2.57
N THR A 175 15.13 6.30 1.70
CA THR A 175 14.44 5.00 1.62
C THR A 175 14.50 4.27 2.97
N GLY A 176 15.67 4.27 3.63
CA GLY A 176 15.85 3.61 4.93
C GLY A 176 14.90 4.12 6.01
N GLU A 177 14.68 5.43 6.09
CA GLU A 177 13.77 6.06 7.07
C GLU A 177 12.31 5.64 6.85
N VAL A 178 11.85 5.61 5.60
CA VAL A 178 10.49 5.19 5.25
C VAL A 178 10.27 3.70 5.53
N LEU A 179 11.25 2.86 5.18
CA LEU A 179 11.19 1.43 5.47
C LEU A 179 11.21 1.14 6.97
N ALA A 180 11.92 1.93 7.78
CA ALA A 180 11.90 1.80 9.25
C ALA A 180 10.49 2.06 9.81
N VAL A 181 9.79 3.09 9.34
CA VAL A 181 8.40 3.36 9.72
C VAL A 181 7.49 2.19 9.31
N MET A 182 7.64 1.67 8.08
CA MET A 182 6.84 0.54 7.62
C MET A 182 7.10 -0.75 8.41
N ARG A 183 8.35 -1.02 8.81
CA ARG A 183 8.69 -2.15 9.69
C ARG A 183 8.07 -1.99 11.08
N SER A 184 8.04 -0.77 11.63
CA SER A 184 7.37 -0.49 12.90
C SER A 184 5.87 -0.80 12.82
N LEU A 185 5.19 -0.38 11.75
CA LEU A 185 3.76 -0.68 11.52
C LEU A 185 3.51 -2.19 11.38
N ALA A 186 4.39 -2.90 10.69
CA ALA A 186 4.34 -4.36 10.59
C ALA A 186 4.48 -5.02 11.97
N GLY A 187 5.42 -4.55 12.79
CA GLY A 187 5.63 -5.03 14.16
C GLY A 187 4.46 -4.74 15.11
N GLU A 188 3.66 -3.70 14.84
CA GLU A 188 2.41 -3.40 15.55
C GLU A 188 1.24 -4.33 15.13
N GLY A 189 1.44 -5.24 14.20
CA GLY A 189 0.40 -6.14 13.69
C GLY A 189 -0.58 -5.47 12.72
N ARG A 190 -0.20 -4.35 12.09
CA ARG A 190 -1.03 -3.70 11.06
C ARG A 190 -1.11 -4.56 9.81
N THR A 191 -2.30 -4.68 9.27
CA THR A 191 -2.50 -5.38 7.98
C THR A 191 -2.03 -4.47 6.84
N MET A 192 -1.16 -4.98 5.99
CA MET A 192 -0.53 -4.20 4.93
C MET A 192 -0.47 -4.99 3.62
N LEU A 193 -0.76 -4.32 2.51
CA LEU A 193 -0.53 -4.83 1.15
C LEU A 193 0.41 -3.85 0.44
N VAL A 194 1.64 -4.29 0.16
CA VAL A 194 2.76 -3.43 -0.20
C VAL A 194 3.29 -3.79 -1.57
N VAL A 195 3.09 -2.94 -2.57
CA VAL A 195 3.85 -3.01 -3.83
C VAL A 195 5.23 -2.41 -3.57
N THR A 196 6.27 -3.17 -3.80
CA THR A 196 7.63 -2.73 -3.53
C THR A 196 8.65 -3.40 -4.44
N HIS A 197 9.80 -2.74 -4.62
CA HIS A 197 11.02 -3.31 -5.17
C HIS A 197 12.07 -3.58 -4.08
N GLU A 198 11.78 -3.27 -2.82
CA GLU A 198 12.64 -3.46 -1.67
C GLU A 198 12.60 -4.93 -1.20
N MET A 199 13.51 -5.75 -1.74
CA MET A 199 13.53 -7.19 -1.44
C MET A 199 13.87 -7.48 0.02
N ASP A 200 14.68 -6.63 0.63
CA ASP A 200 15.02 -6.76 2.05
C ASP A 200 13.78 -6.54 2.94
N PHE A 201 12.94 -5.57 2.60
CA PHE A 201 11.65 -5.38 3.27
C PHE A 201 10.73 -6.60 3.04
N ALA A 202 10.61 -7.07 1.80
CA ALA A 202 9.78 -8.22 1.47
C ALA A 202 10.25 -9.51 2.16
N ARG A 203 11.55 -9.68 2.39
CA ARG A 203 12.13 -10.85 3.04
C ARG A 203 11.94 -10.84 4.57
N HIS A 204 12.10 -9.67 5.21
CA HIS A 204 12.23 -9.59 6.67
C HIS A 204 11.02 -8.97 7.38
N ALA A 205 10.20 -8.17 6.68
CA ALA A 205 9.03 -7.52 7.26
C ALA A 205 7.70 -8.14 6.77
N ALA A 206 7.67 -8.71 5.57
CA ALA A 206 6.47 -9.38 5.10
C ALA A 206 6.40 -10.83 5.63
N ASN A 207 5.19 -11.30 5.96
CA ASN A 207 4.95 -12.70 6.26
C ASN A 207 4.53 -13.49 5.01
N ARG A 208 4.03 -12.79 3.97
CA ARG A 208 3.64 -13.39 2.69
C ARG A 208 4.18 -12.57 1.52
N VAL A 209 4.51 -13.26 0.44
CA VAL A 209 4.94 -12.66 -0.82
C VAL A 209 4.07 -13.16 -1.95
N VAL A 210 3.68 -12.27 -2.83
CA VAL A 210 2.93 -12.52 -4.05
C VAL A 210 3.74 -12.01 -5.23
N PHE A 211 4.10 -12.88 -6.16
CA PHE A 211 4.80 -12.54 -7.38
C PHE A 211 3.82 -12.44 -8.55
N MET A 212 3.76 -11.26 -9.14
CA MET A 212 2.89 -10.95 -10.28
C MET A 212 3.72 -10.72 -11.54
N GLU A 213 3.27 -11.32 -12.64
CA GLU A 213 3.81 -11.05 -13.98
C GLU A 213 2.70 -11.14 -15.02
N GLN A 214 2.73 -10.26 -16.03
CA GLN A 214 1.80 -10.25 -17.16
C GLN A 214 0.30 -10.34 -16.76
N GLY A 215 -0.06 -9.68 -15.64
CA GLY A 215 -1.44 -9.59 -15.18
C GLY A 215 -1.99 -10.82 -14.45
N VAL A 216 -1.13 -11.74 -14.02
CA VAL A 216 -1.49 -12.92 -13.22
C VAL A 216 -0.60 -13.04 -11.98
N ILE A 217 -1.09 -13.72 -10.96
CA ILE A 217 -0.26 -14.18 -9.84
C ILE A 217 0.44 -15.45 -10.30
N VAL A 218 1.78 -15.40 -10.37
CA VAL A 218 2.63 -16.54 -10.76
C VAL A 218 2.89 -17.44 -9.57
N GLU A 219 3.19 -16.83 -8.41
CA GLU A 219 3.44 -17.53 -7.16
C GLU A 219 3.01 -16.69 -5.96
N GLN A 220 2.46 -17.34 -4.94
CA GLN A 220 2.23 -16.76 -3.63
C GLN A 220 2.64 -17.76 -2.55
N ASN A 221 3.39 -17.29 -1.56
CA ASN A 221 3.91 -18.16 -0.50
C ASN A 221 4.24 -17.34 0.75
N THR A 222 4.63 -18.00 1.85
CA THR A 222 5.31 -17.32 2.96
C THR A 222 6.59 -16.67 2.46
N ALA A 223 7.01 -15.57 3.09
CA ALA A 223 8.26 -14.91 2.69
C ALA A 223 9.45 -15.88 2.75
N GLU A 224 9.54 -16.71 3.79
CA GLU A 224 10.59 -17.71 3.94
C GLU A 224 10.63 -18.68 2.76
N ALA A 225 9.51 -19.32 2.41
CA ALA A 225 9.45 -20.27 1.30
C ALA A 225 9.69 -19.60 -0.04
N PHE A 226 9.13 -18.41 -0.27
CA PHE A 226 9.30 -17.66 -1.52
C PHE A 226 10.77 -17.36 -1.83
N PHE A 227 11.54 -16.93 -0.83
CA PHE A 227 12.94 -16.54 -1.03
C PHE A 227 13.94 -17.70 -0.96
N ASN A 228 13.62 -18.77 -0.23
CA ASN A 228 14.56 -19.88 0.01
C ASN A 228 14.25 -21.10 -0.88
N ASP A 229 12.98 -21.33 -1.20
CA ASP A 229 12.53 -22.48 -2.02
C ASP A 229 11.40 -22.08 -2.98
N PRO A 230 11.64 -21.14 -3.94
CA PRO A 230 10.64 -20.71 -4.92
C PRO A 230 10.19 -21.89 -5.80
N GLN A 231 8.88 -22.09 -5.87
CA GLN A 231 8.29 -23.26 -6.55
C GLN A 231 8.21 -23.07 -8.07
N GLN A 232 8.02 -21.84 -8.53
CA GLN A 232 7.86 -21.54 -9.95
C GLN A 232 9.21 -21.24 -10.62
N PRO A 233 9.51 -21.80 -11.81
CA PRO A 233 10.74 -21.48 -12.53
C PRO A 233 10.92 -19.98 -12.77
N ARG A 234 9.85 -19.29 -13.10
CA ARG A 234 9.86 -17.85 -13.37
C ARG A 234 10.20 -17.03 -12.13
N THR A 235 9.75 -17.45 -10.94
CA THR A 235 10.12 -16.84 -9.67
C THR A 235 11.62 -16.98 -9.40
N ARG A 236 12.21 -18.16 -9.69
CA ARG A 236 13.66 -18.41 -9.54
C ARG A 236 14.48 -17.47 -10.43
N GLU A 237 14.10 -17.33 -11.69
CA GLU A 237 14.74 -16.42 -12.64
C GLU A 237 14.67 -14.95 -12.13
N PHE A 238 13.49 -14.52 -11.69
CA PHE A 238 13.30 -13.18 -11.15
C PHE A 238 14.22 -12.90 -9.95
N LEU A 239 14.28 -13.83 -9.00
CA LEU A 239 15.13 -13.70 -7.81
C LEU A 239 16.63 -13.76 -8.16
N GLN A 240 17.04 -14.57 -9.14
CA GLN A 240 18.43 -14.61 -9.62
C GLN A 240 18.85 -13.28 -10.25
N THR A 241 18.01 -12.71 -11.11
CA THR A 241 18.27 -11.40 -11.74
C THR A 241 18.43 -10.31 -10.68
N TYR A 242 17.64 -10.36 -9.62
CA TYR A 242 17.75 -9.41 -8.53
C TYR A 242 19.08 -9.57 -7.74
N LYS A 243 19.46 -10.81 -7.39
CA LYS A 243 20.73 -11.09 -6.69
C LYS A 243 21.94 -10.57 -7.48
N GLN A 244 21.96 -10.73 -8.79
CA GLN A 244 23.04 -10.24 -9.65
C GLN A 244 23.13 -8.71 -9.65
N ARG A 245 22.00 -7.98 -9.61
CA ARG A 245 21.98 -6.50 -9.54
C ARG A 245 22.40 -5.94 -8.19
N SER A 246 22.25 -6.67 -7.11
CA SER A 246 22.62 -6.26 -5.75
C SER A 246 24.10 -6.47 -5.45
N LEU A 247 24.85 -7.12 -6.34
CA LEU A 247 26.30 -7.37 -6.24
C LEU A 247 27.14 -6.40 -7.07
N LEU A 248 26.50 -5.51 -7.83
CA LEU A 248 27.11 -4.43 -8.62
C LEU A 248 26.89 -3.08 -7.92
#